data_8fc78a42fd4957faf9c631ecf9e575b0
#
_entry.id   8fc78a42fd4957faf9c631ecf9e575b0
#
_cell.length_a   1.000
_cell.length_b   1.000
_cell.length_c   1.000
_cell.angle_alpha   90.00
_cell.angle_beta   90.00
_cell.angle_gamma   90.00
#
_symmetry.space_group_name_H-M   'P 1'
#
loop_
_entity.id
_entity.type
_entity.pdbx_description
1 polymer ?
#
loop_
_entity_poly.entity_id
_entity_poly.type
_entity_poly.pdbx_seq_one_letter_code
_entity_poly.pdbx_strand_id
1 'polypeptide(L)'
;MQEKYINIKSLKVSSDLVQFVKDELLKETEISPENFWAGFEKAINELAPKNRELISIRKDLQNKIDDWHIKNKESEFNFEEYKKFLIEIGYLKNEGPDFQIETKDVDDEIAKLRDLNW
;
A
#
# COMPACT_ATOMS: atom_id res chain seq x y z
N MET A 1 22.22 16.60 -15.22
CA MET A 1 22.33 17.17 -13.84
C MET A 1 22.60 16.02 -12.88
N GLN A 2 23.70 16.04 -12.14
CA GLN A 2 23.91 15.05 -11.10
C GLN A 2 22.98 15.39 -9.92
N GLU A 3 22.04 14.52 -9.65
CA GLU A 3 21.23 14.61 -8.44
C GLU A 3 22.15 14.53 -7.21
N LYS A 4 22.19 15.61 -6.45
CA LYS A 4 22.93 15.63 -5.19
C LYS A 4 22.07 14.98 -4.10
N TYR A 5 22.58 13.91 -3.49
CA TYR A 5 21.94 13.26 -2.36
C TYR A 5 22.64 13.66 -1.05
N ILE A 6 21.84 13.78 -0.01
CA ILE A 6 22.29 14.05 1.37
C ILE A 6 21.91 12.85 2.23
N ASN A 7 22.83 12.42 3.09
CA ASN A 7 22.53 11.39 4.08
C ASN A 7 21.88 12.05 5.29
N ILE A 8 20.67 11.62 5.59
CA ILE A 8 19.95 12.01 6.81
C ILE A 8 19.72 10.73 7.59
N LYS A 9 20.48 10.51 8.65
CA LYS A 9 20.51 9.25 9.41
C LYS A 9 20.76 8.05 8.48
N SER A 10 19.82 7.10 8.40
CA SER A 10 19.92 5.95 7.50
C SER A 10 19.37 6.20 6.09
N LEU A 11 18.77 7.37 5.85
CA LEU A 11 18.16 7.71 4.58
C LEU A 11 19.15 8.45 3.64
N LYS A 12 19.04 8.15 2.35
CA LYS A 12 19.69 8.89 1.28
C LYS A 12 18.64 9.70 0.53
N VAL A 13 18.60 11.00 0.73
CA VAL A 13 17.53 11.90 0.28
C VAL A 13 18.07 12.90 -0.73
N SER A 14 17.30 13.22 -1.79
CA SER A 14 17.65 14.30 -2.71
C SER A 14 17.81 15.63 -1.98
N SER A 15 18.85 16.39 -2.29
CA SER A 15 19.08 17.71 -1.69
C SER A 15 17.91 18.65 -1.91
N ASP A 16 17.28 18.59 -3.09
CA ASP A 16 16.14 19.45 -3.43
C ASP A 16 14.92 19.14 -2.57
N LEU A 17 14.70 17.84 -2.27
CA LEU A 17 13.63 17.43 -1.37
C LEU A 17 13.91 17.88 0.08
N VAL A 18 15.16 17.78 0.52
CA VAL A 18 15.55 18.26 1.86
C VAL A 18 15.30 19.76 1.99
N GLN A 19 15.67 20.53 0.97
CA GLN A 19 15.46 21.97 0.94
C GLN A 19 13.98 22.31 0.90
N PHE A 20 13.20 21.68 0.04
CA PHE A 20 11.74 21.86 -0.03
C PHE A 20 11.06 21.60 1.32
N VAL A 21 11.41 20.49 1.97
CA VAL A 21 10.83 20.14 3.28
C VAL A 21 11.14 21.24 4.31
N LYS A 22 12.39 21.74 4.33
CA LYS A 22 12.82 22.75 5.28
C LYS A 22 12.18 24.11 5.01
N ASP A 23 12.20 24.56 3.76
CA ASP A 23 11.93 25.95 3.40
C ASP A 23 10.45 26.21 3.06
N GLU A 24 9.72 25.16 2.67
CA GLU A 24 8.32 25.27 2.24
C GLU A 24 7.39 24.43 3.11
N LEU A 25 7.63 23.12 3.22
CA LEU A 25 6.69 22.21 3.88
C LEU A 25 6.56 22.49 5.38
N LEU A 26 7.66 22.72 6.07
CA LEU A 26 7.68 22.92 7.53
C LEU A 26 7.59 24.38 7.98
N LYS A 27 7.61 25.33 7.04
CA LYS A 27 7.72 26.76 7.32
C LYS A 27 6.65 27.30 8.26
N GLU A 28 5.42 26.80 8.14
CA GLU A 28 4.27 27.25 8.94
C GLU A 28 3.83 26.20 9.97
N THR A 29 4.71 25.24 10.26
CA THR A 29 4.45 24.19 11.24
C THR A 29 5.35 24.35 12.46
N GLU A 30 4.94 23.79 13.59
CA GLU A 30 5.78 23.73 14.80
C GLU A 30 6.73 22.51 14.80
N ILE A 31 6.83 21.80 13.65
CA ILE A 31 7.64 20.58 13.51
C ILE A 31 9.06 20.96 13.12
N SER A 32 10.04 20.56 13.91
CA SER A 32 11.45 20.74 13.53
C SER A 32 11.83 19.78 12.39
N PRO A 33 12.77 20.18 11.50
CA PRO A 33 13.29 19.29 10.47
C PRO A 33 13.86 17.97 11.02
N GLU A 34 14.50 17.99 12.17
CA GLU A 34 15.02 16.80 12.85
C GLU A 34 13.91 15.82 13.22
N ASN A 35 12.81 16.31 13.79
CA ASN A 35 11.66 15.49 14.16
C ASN A 35 10.95 14.94 12.94
N PHE A 36 10.79 15.75 11.90
CA PHE A 36 10.21 15.30 10.63
C PHE A 36 11.00 14.12 10.05
N TRP A 37 12.31 14.29 9.88
CA TRP A 37 13.15 13.26 9.28
C TRP A 37 13.28 12.02 10.17
N ALA A 38 13.26 12.18 11.50
CA ALA A 38 13.24 11.06 12.43
C ALA A 38 11.96 10.22 12.30
N GLY A 39 10.80 10.87 12.20
CA GLY A 39 9.52 10.21 11.97
C GLY A 39 9.46 9.53 10.59
N PHE A 40 9.96 10.22 9.56
CA PHE A 40 10.00 9.66 8.20
C PHE A 40 10.93 8.44 8.10
N GLU A 41 12.12 8.52 8.68
CA GLU A 41 13.05 7.39 8.76
C GLU A 41 12.40 6.18 9.45
N LYS A 42 11.74 6.41 10.59
CA LYS A 42 11.03 5.35 11.31
C LYS A 42 9.96 4.70 10.43
N ALA A 43 9.13 5.49 9.76
CA ALA A 43 8.10 5.00 8.86
C ALA A 43 8.69 4.16 7.72
N ILE A 44 9.75 4.63 7.07
CA ILE A 44 10.42 3.88 5.99
C ILE A 44 11.00 2.56 6.51
N ASN A 45 11.69 2.58 7.64
CA ASN A 45 12.32 1.38 8.20
C ASN A 45 11.29 0.34 8.67
N GLU A 46 10.12 0.76 9.09
CA GLU A 46 9.03 -0.15 9.48
C GLU A 46 8.24 -0.67 8.28
N LEU A 47 7.92 0.19 7.32
CA LEU A 47 7.00 -0.14 6.22
C LEU A 47 7.69 -0.72 4.99
N ALA A 48 8.92 -0.31 4.67
CA ALA A 48 9.60 -0.80 3.48
C ALA A 48 9.89 -2.31 3.50
N PRO A 49 10.30 -2.93 4.62
CA PRO A 49 10.43 -4.39 4.71
C PRO A 49 9.09 -5.10 4.46
N LYS A 50 8.02 -4.60 5.08
CA LYS A 50 6.67 -5.15 4.90
C LYS A 50 6.19 -5.04 3.45
N ASN A 51 6.44 -3.91 2.82
CA ASN A 51 6.11 -3.73 1.39
C ASN A 51 6.88 -4.71 0.50
N ARG A 52 8.17 -4.94 0.76
CA ARG A 52 8.96 -5.93 0.02
C ARG A 52 8.42 -7.37 0.19
N GLU A 53 8.02 -7.72 1.41
CA GLU A 53 7.38 -9.01 1.70
C GLU A 53 6.07 -9.17 0.91
N LEU A 54 5.19 -8.15 0.92
CA LEU A 54 3.94 -8.18 0.18
C LEU A 54 4.14 -8.25 -1.33
N ILE A 55 5.17 -7.61 -1.87
CA ILE A 55 5.55 -7.73 -3.29
C ILE A 55 5.99 -9.16 -3.60
N SER A 56 6.74 -9.81 -2.70
CA SER A 56 7.14 -11.21 -2.88
C SER A 56 5.92 -12.13 -2.88
N ILE A 57 5.01 -11.98 -1.91
CA ILE A 57 3.75 -12.74 -1.85
C ILE A 57 2.94 -12.56 -3.14
N ARG A 58 2.83 -11.34 -3.64
CA ARG A 58 2.13 -11.07 -4.91
C ARG A 58 2.74 -11.82 -6.09
N LYS A 59 4.08 -11.83 -6.18
CA LYS A 59 4.79 -12.56 -7.24
C LYS A 59 4.59 -14.07 -7.14
N ASP A 60 4.63 -14.61 -5.92
CA ASP A 60 4.41 -16.03 -5.67
C ASP A 60 2.99 -16.46 -6.05
N LEU A 61 1.98 -15.64 -5.71
CA LEU A 61 0.60 -15.87 -6.10
C LEU A 61 0.44 -15.80 -7.63
N GLN A 62 1.06 -14.81 -8.29
CA GLN A 62 1.05 -14.70 -9.75
C GLN A 62 1.64 -15.96 -10.41
N ASN A 63 2.81 -16.40 -9.96
CA ASN A 63 3.45 -17.60 -10.49
C ASN A 63 2.54 -18.84 -10.34
N LYS A 64 1.89 -19.02 -9.20
CA LYS A 64 0.96 -20.14 -8.97
C LYS A 64 -0.23 -20.09 -9.93
N ILE A 65 -0.78 -18.89 -10.17
CA ILE A 65 -1.89 -18.71 -11.10
C ILE A 65 -1.45 -18.98 -12.54
N ASP A 66 -0.30 -18.48 -12.95
CA ASP A 66 0.26 -18.72 -14.28
C ASP A 66 0.53 -20.22 -14.51
N ASP A 67 1.12 -20.89 -13.53
CA ASP A 67 1.36 -22.34 -13.57
C ASP A 67 0.05 -23.14 -13.70
N TRP A 68 -0.99 -22.71 -12.99
CA TRP A 68 -2.31 -23.35 -13.10
C TRP A 68 -2.88 -23.21 -14.51
N HIS A 69 -2.81 -22.02 -15.10
CA HIS A 69 -3.27 -21.79 -16.48
C HIS A 69 -2.45 -22.55 -17.50
N ILE A 70 -1.13 -22.64 -17.33
CA ILE A 70 -0.27 -23.43 -18.21
C ILE A 70 -0.64 -24.92 -18.16
N LYS A 71 -0.84 -25.47 -16.96
CA LYS A 71 -1.19 -26.88 -16.77
C LYS A 71 -2.57 -27.23 -17.33
N ASN A 72 -3.50 -26.33 -17.30
CA ASN A 72 -4.89 -26.55 -17.72
C ASN A 72 -5.19 -25.96 -19.11
N LYS A 73 -4.17 -25.54 -19.87
CA LYS A 73 -4.33 -24.85 -21.17
C LYS A 73 -5.10 -25.67 -22.21
N GLU A 74 -4.95 -27.00 -22.21
CA GLU A 74 -5.57 -27.90 -23.16
C GLU A 74 -6.89 -28.52 -22.65
N SER A 75 -7.27 -28.22 -21.39
CA SER A 75 -8.49 -28.72 -20.79
C SER A 75 -9.62 -27.69 -20.95
N GLU A 76 -10.87 -28.18 -20.97
CA GLU A 76 -12.03 -27.29 -20.87
C GLU A 76 -11.98 -26.52 -19.53
N PHE A 77 -12.18 -25.19 -19.57
CA PHE A 77 -12.08 -24.35 -18.39
C PHE A 77 -13.22 -24.66 -17.41
N ASN A 78 -12.87 -25.14 -16.23
CA ASN A 78 -13.80 -25.40 -15.14
C ASN A 78 -13.72 -24.28 -14.09
N PHE A 79 -14.75 -23.43 -14.03
CA PHE A 79 -14.81 -22.29 -13.12
C PHE A 79 -14.77 -22.69 -11.65
N GLU A 80 -15.47 -23.76 -11.25
CA GLU A 80 -15.52 -24.21 -9.87
C GLU A 80 -14.16 -24.73 -9.37
N GLU A 81 -13.46 -25.47 -10.20
CA GLU A 81 -12.09 -25.92 -9.90
C GLU A 81 -11.13 -24.74 -9.77
N TYR A 82 -11.23 -23.78 -10.67
CA TYR A 82 -10.39 -22.58 -10.64
C TYR A 82 -10.66 -21.75 -9.38
N LYS A 83 -11.92 -21.53 -9.03
CA LYS A 83 -12.32 -20.84 -7.81
C LYS A 83 -11.79 -21.53 -6.55
N LYS A 84 -11.92 -22.87 -6.50
CA LYS A 84 -11.39 -23.70 -5.40
C LYS A 84 -9.86 -23.52 -5.28
N PHE A 85 -9.16 -23.59 -6.39
CA PHE A 85 -7.72 -23.35 -6.42
C PHE A 85 -7.34 -21.96 -5.89
N LEU A 86 -8.05 -20.89 -6.31
CA LEU A 86 -7.77 -19.53 -5.83
C LEU A 86 -8.00 -19.38 -4.32
N ILE A 87 -8.96 -20.10 -3.75
CA ILE A 87 -9.18 -20.15 -2.30
C ILE A 87 -8.04 -20.90 -1.62
N GLU A 88 -7.64 -22.04 -2.17
CA GLU A 88 -6.58 -22.88 -1.61
C GLU A 88 -5.22 -22.16 -1.53
N ILE A 89 -4.85 -21.42 -2.57
CA ILE A 89 -3.61 -20.64 -2.57
C ILE A 89 -3.70 -19.35 -1.73
N GLY A 90 -4.89 -19.01 -1.20
CA GLY A 90 -5.13 -17.82 -0.39
C GLY A 90 -5.30 -16.52 -1.17
N TYR A 91 -5.48 -16.59 -2.50
CA TYR A 91 -5.78 -15.43 -3.34
C TYR A 91 -7.20 -14.92 -3.08
N LEU A 92 -8.19 -15.81 -3.07
CA LEU A 92 -9.54 -15.50 -2.61
C LEU A 92 -9.66 -15.75 -1.11
N LYS A 93 -10.23 -14.80 -0.41
CA LYS A 93 -10.58 -14.90 1.01
C LYS A 93 -12.07 -15.18 1.15
N ASN A 94 -12.43 -15.96 2.18
CA ASN A 94 -13.83 -16.08 2.55
C ASN A 94 -14.37 -14.73 3.01
N GLU A 95 -15.63 -14.50 2.73
CA GLU A 95 -16.36 -13.35 3.22
C GLU A 95 -16.32 -13.31 4.76
N GLY A 96 -15.99 -12.14 5.31
CA GLY A 96 -15.98 -11.95 6.76
C GLY A 96 -17.41 -11.89 7.34
N PRO A 97 -17.53 -11.82 8.66
CA PRO A 97 -18.83 -11.58 9.29
C PRO A 97 -19.38 -10.21 8.87
N ASP A 98 -20.70 -10.10 8.88
CA ASP A 98 -21.37 -8.82 8.67
C ASP A 98 -20.85 -7.77 9.66
N PHE A 99 -20.63 -6.58 9.18
CA PHE A 99 -20.19 -5.46 9.99
C PHE A 99 -21.00 -4.20 9.67
N GLN A 100 -21.08 -3.31 10.63
CA GLN A 100 -21.65 -1.98 10.44
C GLN A 100 -20.54 -0.94 10.61
N ILE A 101 -20.56 0.05 9.73
CA ILE A 101 -19.64 1.19 9.84
C ILE A 101 -20.27 2.18 10.81
N GLU A 102 -19.60 2.39 11.95
CA GLU A 102 -19.97 3.42 12.93
C GLU A 102 -19.08 4.64 12.71
N THR A 103 -19.72 5.79 12.54
CA THR A 103 -19.03 7.09 12.46
C THR A 103 -19.41 7.95 13.65
N LYS A 104 -18.43 8.66 14.24
CA LYS A 104 -18.66 9.66 15.29
C LYS A 104 -18.10 10.99 14.83
N ASP A 105 -18.80 12.05 15.17
CA ASP A 105 -18.36 13.43 14.92
C ASP A 105 -18.01 13.74 13.46
N VAL A 106 -18.76 13.11 12.53
CA VAL A 106 -18.63 13.37 11.08
C VAL A 106 -19.75 14.28 10.65
N ASP A 107 -19.42 15.34 9.91
CA ASP A 107 -20.40 16.26 9.35
C ASP A 107 -21.47 15.52 8.54
N ASP A 108 -22.72 15.93 8.72
CA ASP A 108 -23.88 15.33 8.05
C ASP A 108 -23.72 15.32 6.52
N GLU A 109 -23.05 16.32 5.96
CA GLU A 109 -22.75 16.39 4.53
C GLU A 109 -21.88 15.24 4.07
N ILE A 110 -20.90 14.83 4.88
CA ILE A 110 -20.01 13.70 4.57
C ILE A 110 -20.68 12.36 4.88
N ALA A 111 -21.39 12.28 6.02
CA ALA A 111 -22.00 11.04 6.47
C ALA A 111 -23.30 10.68 5.75
N LYS A 112 -24.05 11.68 5.23
CA LYS A 112 -25.38 11.51 4.63
C LYS A 112 -25.44 11.81 3.14
N LEU A 113 -24.38 12.30 2.51
CA LEU A 113 -24.30 12.42 1.06
C LEU A 113 -24.31 11.01 0.43
N ARG A 114 -25.49 10.45 0.45
CA ARG A 114 -25.85 9.32 -0.40
C ARG A 114 -26.16 9.89 -1.78
N ASP A 115 -25.57 9.26 -2.77
CA ASP A 115 -25.97 9.38 -4.16
C ASP A 115 -25.61 10.72 -4.83
N LEU A 116 -24.33 10.87 -5.10
CA LEU A 116 -24.00 11.42 -6.40
C LEU A 116 -23.99 10.23 -7.36
N ASN A 117 -25.10 10.06 -8.07
CA ASN A 117 -25.26 9.11 -9.16
C ASN A 117 -24.07 9.23 -10.11
N TRP A 118 -23.36 8.12 -10.30
CA TRP A 118 -22.45 7.89 -11.40
C TRP A 118 -23.21 7.27 -12.55
#